data_ba21ed3adc8812d68a86a824cd9a14de
#
_entry.id   ba21ed3adc8812d68a86a824cd9a14de
#
_cell.length_a   1.000
_cell.length_b   1.000
_cell.length_c   1.000
_cell.angle_alpha   90.00
_cell.angle_beta   90.00
_cell.angle_gamma   90.00
#
_symmetry.space_group_name_H-M   'P 1'
#
loop_
_entity.id
_entity.type
_entity.pdbx_description
1 polymer ?
#
loop_
_entity_poly.entity_id
_entity_poly.type
_entity_poly.pdbx_seq_one_letter_code
_entity_poly.pdbx_strand_id
1 'polypeptide(L)'
;MEKNTHSLNWLALGAELIDCLRSKDNHRLTRYDAFLWIIEHIQKGVAVRDADGNVKRFAPYSASYKRLAEDWNWERHAVQSFIEELTALSVITSKRQGNVYTFYIGKTSHKQLVL
;
A
#
# COMPACT_ATOMS: atom_id res chain seq x y z
N MET A 1 -23.26 15.08 27.12
CA MET A 1 -23.12 14.95 26.84
C MET A 1 -23.10 14.64 26.62
N GLU A 2 -23.30 14.50 26.74
CA GLU A 2 -23.40 14.18 26.70
C GLU A 2 -22.94 13.69 26.63
N LYS A 3 -22.97 13.60 26.97
CA LYS A 3 -22.79 13.02 27.07
C LYS A 3 -22.75 12.35 26.84
N ASN A 4 -23.03 12.14 27.11
CA ASN A 4 -23.17 11.38 26.83
C ASN A 4 -23.56 10.86 26.27
N THR A 5 -24.14 10.65 27.10
CA THR A 5 -24.68 9.89 26.48
C THR A 5 -24.33 9.39 25.26
N HIS A 6 -23.95 9.52 24.86
CA HIS A 6 -23.40 9.11 23.70
C HIS A 6 -22.52 7.99 23.77
N SER A 7 -22.47 7.28 24.74
CA SER A 7 -21.47 6.26 24.87
C SER A 7 -21.72 5.06 23.99
N LEU A 8 -22.96 4.64 23.82
CA LEU A 8 -23.24 3.53 22.92
C LEU A 8 -22.98 3.88 21.48
N ASN A 9 -23.34 5.08 21.13
CA ASN A 9 -23.10 5.53 19.76
C ASN A 9 -21.64 5.65 19.46
N TRP A 10 -20.89 5.96 20.47
CA TRP A 10 -19.45 6.05 20.37
C TRP A 10 -18.84 4.73 19.92
N LEU A 11 -19.30 3.59 20.44
CA LEU A 11 -18.80 2.30 19.97
C LEU A 11 -19.27 2.00 18.54
N ALA A 12 -20.51 2.32 18.25
CA ALA A 12 -21.06 2.05 16.94
C ALA A 12 -20.38 2.89 15.87
N LEU A 13 -19.96 4.09 16.24
CA LEU A 13 -19.34 4.99 15.29
C LEU A 13 -17.83 4.88 15.25
N GLY A 14 -17.27 4.01 16.07
CA GLY A 14 -15.82 3.95 16.21
C GLY A 14 -15.07 3.80 14.91
N ALA A 15 -15.50 2.86 14.07
CA ALA A 15 -14.80 2.62 12.81
C ALA A 15 -14.90 3.83 11.88
N GLU A 16 -16.08 4.40 11.77
CA GLU A 16 -16.26 5.58 10.92
C GLU A 16 -15.48 6.76 11.45
N LEU A 17 -15.47 6.94 12.75
CA LEU A 17 -14.72 8.02 13.36
C LEU A 17 -13.24 7.87 13.09
N ILE A 18 -12.71 6.68 13.25
CA ILE A 18 -11.31 6.43 13.01
C ILE A 18 -10.95 6.73 11.56
N ASP A 19 -11.77 6.29 10.63
CA ASP A 19 -11.52 6.56 9.21
C ASP A 19 -11.56 8.05 8.92
N CYS A 20 -12.52 8.74 9.52
CA CYS A 20 -12.64 10.18 9.35
C CYS A 20 -11.42 10.91 9.89
N LEU A 21 -10.98 10.53 11.08
CA LEU A 21 -9.83 11.18 11.69
C LEU A 21 -8.55 10.92 10.90
N ARG A 22 -8.39 9.72 10.42
CA ARG A 22 -7.23 9.41 9.58
C ARG A 22 -7.20 10.27 8.34
N SER A 23 -8.34 10.42 7.71
CA SER A 23 -8.44 11.21 6.50
C SER A 23 -8.14 12.67 6.77
N LYS A 24 -8.71 13.21 7.84
CA LYS A 24 -8.55 14.64 8.14
C LYS A 24 -7.21 14.98 8.74
N ASP A 25 -6.69 14.10 9.56
CA ASP A 25 -5.44 14.37 10.25
C ASP A 25 -4.22 13.94 9.45
N ASN A 26 -4.44 13.50 8.21
CA ASN A 26 -3.34 13.04 7.38
C ASN A 26 -2.55 11.98 8.10
N HIS A 27 -3.25 10.95 8.54
CA HIS A 27 -2.62 9.86 9.28
C HIS A 27 -1.47 9.26 8.49
N ARG A 28 -0.31 9.25 9.09
CA ARG A 28 0.88 8.73 8.48
C ARG A 28 1.06 7.27 8.89
N LEU A 29 1.28 6.40 7.92
CA LEU A 29 1.54 5.00 8.22
C LEU A 29 2.90 4.84 8.87
N THR A 30 3.01 3.88 9.79
CA THR A 30 4.31 3.49 10.30
C THR A 30 5.05 2.69 9.23
N ARG A 31 6.35 2.49 9.42
CA ARG A 31 7.12 1.67 8.49
C ARG A 31 6.57 0.24 8.44
N TYR A 32 6.16 -0.28 9.57
CA TYR A 32 5.57 -1.61 9.62
C TYR A 32 4.26 -1.68 8.84
N ASP A 33 3.40 -0.70 9.03
CA ASP A 33 2.13 -0.64 8.31
C ASP A 33 2.36 -0.48 6.81
N ALA A 34 3.31 0.35 6.42
CA ALA A 34 3.63 0.54 5.01
C ALA A 34 4.17 -0.75 4.41
N PHE A 35 4.97 -1.48 5.17
CA PHE A 35 5.49 -2.77 4.71
C PHE A 35 4.36 -3.76 4.46
N LEU A 36 3.46 -3.91 5.42
CA LEU A 36 2.33 -4.81 5.25
C LEU A 36 1.46 -4.36 4.08
N TRP A 37 1.25 -3.06 3.96
CA TRP A 37 0.46 -2.49 2.89
C TRP A 37 1.01 -2.86 1.51
N ILE A 38 2.31 -2.65 1.32
CA ILE A 38 2.88 -2.89 -0.01
C ILE A 38 2.97 -4.38 -0.33
N ILE A 39 3.29 -5.20 0.66
CA ILE A 39 3.33 -6.65 0.43
C ILE A 39 1.95 -7.15 0.04
N GLU A 40 0.93 -6.68 0.71
CA GLU A 40 -0.43 -7.09 0.38
C GLU A 40 -0.81 -6.68 -1.04
N HIS A 41 -0.47 -5.46 -1.42
CA HIS A 41 -0.80 -4.98 -2.77
C HIS A 41 -0.02 -5.74 -3.84
N ILE A 42 1.22 -6.08 -3.57
CA ILE A 42 2.02 -6.85 -4.51
C ILE A 42 1.40 -8.24 -4.69
N GLN A 43 0.98 -8.85 -3.60
CA GLN A 43 0.40 -10.20 -3.67
C GLN A 43 -0.93 -10.21 -4.41
N LYS A 44 -1.74 -9.19 -4.21
CA LYS A 44 -3.03 -9.12 -4.89
C LYS A 44 -2.91 -8.78 -6.37
N GLY A 45 -1.92 -7.96 -6.71
CA GLY A 45 -1.81 -7.46 -8.06
C GLY A 45 -2.96 -6.55 -8.44
N VAL A 46 -3.12 -6.34 -9.72
CA VAL A 46 -4.17 -5.47 -10.25
C VAL A 46 -5.00 -6.26 -11.25
N ALA A 47 -6.29 -6.29 -11.02
CA ALA A 47 -7.19 -6.98 -11.94
C ALA A 47 -7.34 -6.16 -13.22
N VAL A 48 -7.12 -6.79 -14.34
CA VAL A 48 -7.32 -6.17 -15.65
C VAL A 48 -8.58 -6.81 -16.24
N ARG A 49 -9.55 -5.98 -16.56
CA ARG A 49 -10.84 -6.45 -17.03
C ARG A 49 -10.99 -6.24 -18.52
N ASP A 50 -11.78 -7.09 -19.15
CA ASP A 50 -12.09 -6.92 -20.55
C ASP A 50 -13.28 -5.97 -20.73
N ALA A 51 -13.75 -5.84 -21.96
CA ALA A 51 -14.82 -4.91 -22.28
C ALA A 51 -16.13 -5.29 -21.61
N ASP A 52 -16.29 -6.54 -21.25
CA ASP A 52 -17.50 -7.02 -20.60
C ASP A 52 -17.43 -6.92 -19.09
N GLY A 53 -16.31 -6.43 -18.57
CA GLY A 53 -16.14 -6.29 -17.13
C GLY A 53 -15.62 -7.54 -16.44
N ASN A 54 -15.34 -8.60 -17.17
CA ASN A 54 -14.82 -9.82 -16.58
C ASN A 54 -13.31 -9.72 -16.38
N VAL A 55 -12.83 -10.35 -15.31
CA VAL A 55 -11.40 -10.33 -15.05
C VAL A 55 -10.71 -11.16 -16.09
N LYS A 56 -9.83 -10.50 -16.85
CA LYS A 56 -9.09 -11.10 -17.94
C LYS A 56 -7.77 -11.69 -17.45
N ARG A 57 -7.11 -10.99 -16.56
CA ARG A 57 -5.84 -11.41 -16.01
C ARG A 57 -5.51 -10.52 -14.82
N PHE A 58 -4.44 -10.85 -14.14
CA PHE A 58 -3.90 -10.00 -13.09
C PHE A 58 -2.56 -9.46 -13.54
N ALA A 59 -2.36 -8.18 -13.34
CA ALA A 59 -1.10 -7.52 -13.63
C ALA A 59 -0.34 -7.29 -12.32
N PRO A 60 0.99 -7.20 -12.38
CA PRO A 60 1.75 -6.85 -11.18
C PRO A 60 1.36 -5.47 -10.68
N TYR A 61 1.51 -5.28 -9.37
CA TYR A 61 1.21 -3.98 -8.77
C TYR A 61 2.24 -2.95 -9.23
N SER A 62 1.75 -1.80 -9.64
CA SER A 62 2.62 -0.72 -10.11
C SER A 62 2.15 0.60 -9.49
N ALA A 63 3.10 1.44 -9.11
CA ALA A 63 2.78 2.75 -8.59
C ALA A 63 4.01 3.64 -8.66
N SER A 64 3.80 4.94 -8.68
CA SER A 64 4.88 5.90 -8.55
C SER A 64 5.19 6.13 -7.07
N TYR A 65 6.36 6.64 -6.79
CA TYR A 65 6.68 7.02 -5.42
C TYR A 65 5.75 8.13 -4.94
N LYS A 66 5.34 8.99 -5.85
CA LYS A 66 4.38 10.02 -5.50
C LYS A 66 3.07 9.42 -5.03
N ARG A 67 2.58 8.40 -5.71
CA ARG A 67 1.33 7.75 -5.32
C ARG A 67 1.47 7.04 -3.98
N LEU A 68 2.58 6.37 -3.76
CA LEU A 68 2.83 5.73 -2.47
C LEU A 68 2.92 6.75 -1.36
N ALA A 69 3.56 7.88 -1.64
CA ALA A 69 3.65 8.95 -0.65
C ALA A 69 2.27 9.45 -0.26
N GLU A 70 1.38 9.58 -1.23
CA GLU A 70 0.02 10.00 -0.96
C GLU A 70 -0.74 8.96 -0.14
N ASP A 71 -0.61 7.69 -0.54
CA ASP A 71 -1.33 6.63 0.14
C ASP A 71 -0.83 6.40 1.56
N TRP A 72 0.46 6.60 1.80
CA TRP A 72 1.07 6.38 3.11
C TRP A 72 1.16 7.65 3.94
N ASN A 73 0.90 8.79 3.31
CA ASN A 73 1.07 10.10 3.91
C ASN A 73 2.53 10.31 4.34
N TRP A 74 3.43 9.99 3.45
CA TRP A 74 4.88 10.15 3.62
C TRP A 74 5.38 11.17 2.61
N GLU A 75 6.60 11.63 2.81
CA GLU A 75 7.29 12.40 1.79
C GLU A 75 7.91 11.45 0.77
N ARG A 76 8.07 11.91 -0.46
CA ARG A 76 8.55 11.04 -1.52
C ARG A 76 9.92 10.44 -1.25
N HIS A 77 10.83 11.24 -0.70
CA HIS A 77 12.15 10.71 -0.44
C HIS A 77 12.12 9.64 0.65
N ALA A 78 11.19 9.74 1.58
CA ALA A 78 11.04 8.71 2.60
C ALA A 78 10.54 7.40 1.98
N VAL A 79 9.63 7.50 1.01
CA VAL A 79 9.17 6.32 0.27
C VAL A 79 10.34 5.70 -0.47
N GLN A 80 11.10 6.52 -1.18
CA GLN A 80 12.23 6.02 -1.94
C GLN A 80 13.23 5.30 -1.05
N SER A 81 13.60 5.90 0.07
CA SER A 81 14.54 5.29 1.00
C SER A 81 14.03 3.95 1.52
N PHE A 82 12.75 3.90 1.84
CA PHE A 82 12.14 2.68 2.36
C PHE A 82 12.12 1.57 1.31
N ILE A 83 11.74 1.91 0.09
CA ILE A 83 11.72 0.93 -1.00
C ILE A 83 13.13 0.43 -1.29
N GLU A 84 14.11 1.34 -1.29
CA GLU A 84 15.50 0.95 -1.50
C GLU A 84 16.00 0.02 -0.39
N GLU A 85 15.58 0.28 0.83
CA GLU A 85 15.94 -0.57 1.96
C GLU A 85 15.34 -1.97 1.81
N LEU A 86 14.07 -2.05 1.45
CA LEU A 86 13.43 -3.35 1.25
C LEU A 86 14.07 -4.10 0.09
N THR A 87 14.48 -3.37 -0.94
CA THR A 87 15.15 -3.98 -2.09
C THR A 87 16.53 -4.51 -1.69
N ALA A 88 17.25 -3.74 -0.88
CA ALA A 88 18.56 -4.17 -0.41
C ALA A 88 18.48 -5.42 0.44
N LEU A 89 17.38 -5.57 1.18
CA LEU A 89 17.15 -6.76 2.00
C LEU A 89 16.56 -7.92 1.21
N SER A 90 16.37 -7.73 -0.09
CA SER A 90 15.82 -8.76 -0.98
C SER A 90 14.38 -9.14 -0.62
N VAL A 91 13.68 -8.26 0.06
CA VAL A 91 12.27 -8.48 0.38
C VAL A 91 11.40 -8.25 -0.83
N ILE A 92 11.70 -7.21 -1.59
CA ILE A 92 10.98 -6.90 -2.81
C ILE A 92 11.99 -6.53 -3.90
N THR A 93 11.48 -6.52 -5.13
CA THR A 93 12.22 -6.04 -6.29
C THR A 93 11.31 -5.09 -7.04
N SER A 94 11.88 -4.07 -7.64
CA SER A 94 11.09 -3.16 -8.46
C SER A 94 11.76 -2.93 -9.79
N LYS A 95 10.92 -2.68 -10.80
CA LYS A 95 11.39 -2.29 -12.13
C LYS A 95 10.82 -0.93 -12.43
N ARG A 96 11.68 -0.01 -12.78
CA ARG A 96 11.27 1.35 -13.08
C ARG A 96 10.93 1.50 -14.56
N GLN A 97 9.85 2.21 -14.81
CA GLN A 97 9.48 2.58 -16.17
C GLN A 97 8.93 4.00 -16.11
N GLY A 98 9.77 4.97 -16.50
CA GLY A 98 9.43 6.37 -16.31
C GLY A 98 9.37 6.69 -14.82
N ASN A 99 8.23 7.17 -14.37
CA ASN A 99 8.02 7.49 -12.96
C ASN A 99 7.26 6.41 -12.22
N VAL A 100 6.99 5.31 -12.88
CA VAL A 100 6.21 4.21 -12.31
C VAL A 100 7.12 3.04 -12.04
N TYR A 101 6.91 2.42 -10.89
CA TYR A 101 7.66 1.23 -10.50
C TYR A 101 6.71 0.05 -10.43
N THR A 102 7.13 -1.07 -11.00
CA THR A 102 6.39 -2.32 -10.88
C THR A 102 7.09 -3.16 -9.83
N PHE A 103 6.34 -3.66 -8.88
CA PHE A 103 6.90 -4.30 -7.70
C PHE A 103 6.67 -5.82 -7.73
N TYR A 104 7.66 -6.53 -7.24
CA TYR A 104 7.62 -7.99 -7.13
C TYR A 104 8.13 -8.38 -5.76
N ILE A 105 7.69 -9.51 -5.27
CA ILE A 105 8.18 -10.03 -4.00
C ILE A 105 9.48 -10.79 -4.25
N GLY A 106 10.46 -10.53 -3.40
CA GLY A 106 11.72 -11.23 -3.46
C GLY A 106 12.72 -10.59 -4.41
N LYS A 107 13.70 -11.37 -4.82
CA LYS A 107 14.76 -10.88 -5.67
C LYS A 107 14.35 -10.89 -7.13
N THR A 108 15.00 -10.01 -7.90
CA THR A 108 14.81 -9.99 -9.34
C THR A 108 15.11 -11.35 -9.95
N SER A 109 16.13 -11.99 -9.47
CA SER A 109 16.53 -13.26 -9.99
C SER A 109 15.57 -14.33 -9.48
N HIS A 110 14.47 -14.41 -10.14
CA HIS A 110 13.37 -15.23 -9.69
C HIS A 110 13.71 -16.71 -9.56
N LYS A 111 14.64 -17.17 -10.36
CA LYS A 111 15.02 -18.57 -10.31
C LYS A 111 15.43 -19.00 -8.94
N GLN A 112 16.04 -18.12 -8.19
CA GLN A 112 16.52 -18.44 -6.87
C GLN A 112 15.40 -18.66 -5.89
N LEU A 113 14.25 -18.09 -6.19
CA LEU A 113 13.11 -18.23 -5.30
C LEU A 113 12.42 -19.57 -5.47
N VAL A 114 12.73 -20.25 -6.52
CA VAL A 114 12.09 -21.51 -6.82
C VAL A 114 12.71 -22.67 -6.07
N LEU A 115 13.81 -22.40 -5.47
CA LEU A 115 14.51 -23.42 -4.70
C LEU A 115 13.67 -23.96 -3.56
#